data_38ae7e3f596347526e64fa3208a13cb3
#
_entry.id   38ae7e3f596347526e64fa3208a13cb3
#
_cell.length_a   1.000
_cell.length_b   1.000
_cell.length_c   1.000
_cell.angle_alpha   90.00
_cell.angle_beta   90.00
_cell.angle_gamma   90.00
#
_symmetry.space_group_name_H-M   'P 1'
#
loop_
_entity.id
_entity.type
_entity.pdbx_description
1 polymer ?
#
loop_
_entity_poly.entity_id
_entity_poly.type
_entity_poly.pdbx_seq_one_letter_code
_entity_poly.pdbx_strand_id
1 'polypeptide(L)'
;MMRRAGSLLVALAVAAGVAGCAPRSSLEELPTGAASTAHEAIPLPPGALLDGAGKQPSMEFVPHGLDWEGSLRPRPSAPDDDPALEQIRERGRLIVGVEQSQYLLSYRDMVRGQLRGFEVELAREIARDLFDDPEAVDFRFVDSASRAELLREGRVDIVIRTMSITPERASKVAFSTPYLKSQVRVLAPIDRGIASMDDLPERTVCVVDRTTLLNIVRTLAPHSPVLRTRSWSDCLMATQQFQADAIIADDAILAGMLAQDPHTDILPDALATQYYAVGIPLEHDSVVRQVNATIERIRSDGTWHRMFQEWLSDSTTDPYPPPLMYREEPNEHE
;
A
#
# COMPACT_ATOMS: atom_id res chain seq x y z
N MET A 1 -71.74 -2.48 -46.55
CA MET A 1 -71.95 -1.11 -47.01
C MET A 1 -70.60 -0.56 -47.37
N MET A 2 -70.15 -0.59 -48.63
CA MET A 2 -70.21 0.53 -49.58
C MET A 2 -69.41 1.72 -49.11
N ARG A 3 -68.39 2.25 -49.78
CA ARG A 3 -68.07 2.47 -51.20
C ARG A 3 -66.54 2.88 -51.23
N ARG A 4 -65.74 2.34 -52.15
CA ARG A 4 -65.35 2.90 -53.50
C ARG A 4 -64.92 4.39 -53.42
N ALA A 5 -63.87 4.83 -53.93
CA ALA A 5 -62.94 4.69 -55.02
C ALA A 5 -62.15 6.00 -55.07
N GLY A 6 -60.99 6.05 -55.57
CA GLY A 6 -60.65 6.66 -56.82
C GLY A 6 -59.17 6.90 -57.01
N SER A 7 -58.65 6.34 -58.03
CA SER A 7 -57.36 6.58 -58.63
C SER A 7 -57.14 8.01 -59.12
N LEU A 8 -55.89 8.48 -59.12
CA LEU A 8 -55.39 9.21 -60.30
C LEU A 8 -53.83 9.14 -60.33
N LEU A 9 -53.39 8.49 -61.41
CA LEU A 9 -52.06 8.51 -61.97
C LEU A 9 -51.75 9.92 -62.52
N VAL A 10 -50.58 10.45 -62.22
CA VAL A 10 -49.89 11.39 -63.13
C VAL A 10 -48.44 10.98 -63.20
N ALA A 11 -48.12 10.34 -64.36
CA ALA A 11 -46.75 10.15 -64.79
C ALA A 11 -46.25 11.45 -65.44
N LEU A 12 -45.10 11.90 -65.09
CA LEU A 12 -44.33 12.79 -65.96
C LEU A 12 -42.87 12.42 -65.89
N ALA A 13 -42.38 11.83 -66.96
CA ALA A 13 -41.00 11.58 -67.28
C ALA A 13 -40.38 12.87 -67.77
N VAL A 14 -39.21 13.23 -67.26
CA VAL A 14 -38.24 14.04 -67.99
C VAL A 14 -36.85 13.44 -67.77
N ALA A 15 -36.32 12.96 -68.84
CA ALA A 15 -34.99 12.44 -69.01
C ALA A 15 -33.99 13.62 -69.26
N ALA A 16 -32.74 13.26 -69.10
CA ALA A 16 -31.52 13.88 -69.64
C ALA A 16 -30.83 14.92 -68.83
N GLY A 17 -29.55 14.67 -68.58
CA GLY A 17 -28.54 15.66 -68.17
C GLY A 17 -27.31 15.02 -67.60
N VAL A 18 -26.54 14.33 -68.41
CA VAL A 18 -25.14 14.61 -68.73
C VAL A 18 -24.10 14.45 -67.63
N ALA A 19 -23.28 13.48 -67.84
CA ALA A 19 -21.84 13.41 -67.57
C ALA A 19 -21.19 14.68 -66.96
N GLY A 20 -20.90 14.59 -65.66
CA GLY A 20 -19.94 15.45 -65.01
C GLY A 20 -18.73 14.58 -64.66
N CYS A 21 -17.64 14.73 -65.40
CA CYS A 21 -16.35 14.21 -65.02
C CYS A 21 -15.95 14.86 -63.71
N ALA A 22 -15.98 14.11 -62.64
CA ALA A 22 -15.25 14.51 -61.42
C ALA A 22 -13.78 14.37 -61.73
N PRO A 23 -12.98 15.42 -61.48
CA PRO A 23 -11.52 15.28 -61.52
C PRO A 23 -11.17 14.26 -60.41
N ARG A 24 -10.41 13.23 -60.77
CA ARG A 24 -9.65 12.43 -59.80
C ARG A 24 -8.81 13.41 -59.03
N SER A 25 -9.18 13.77 -57.84
CA SER A 25 -8.28 14.28 -56.87
C SER A 25 -7.17 13.22 -56.70
N SER A 26 -6.02 13.52 -57.23
CA SER A 26 -4.78 12.86 -56.91
C SER A 26 -4.80 12.72 -55.37
N LEU A 27 -4.73 11.50 -54.91
CA LEU A 27 -4.33 11.24 -53.50
C LEU A 27 -2.99 11.95 -53.38
N GLU A 28 -3.01 13.13 -52.79
CA GLU A 28 -1.81 13.80 -52.33
C GLU A 28 -1.12 12.79 -51.42
N GLU A 29 -0.02 12.22 -51.91
CA GLU A 29 0.86 11.38 -51.10
C GLU A 29 1.17 12.22 -49.85
N LEU A 30 0.59 11.79 -48.73
CA LEU A 30 1.02 12.28 -47.43
C LEU A 30 2.55 12.16 -47.41
N PRO A 31 3.27 13.24 -47.09
CA PRO A 31 4.71 13.20 -47.07
C PRO A 31 5.11 12.06 -46.11
N THR A 32 5.69 11.00 -46.64
CA THR A 32 6.43 10.00 -45.91
C THR A 32 7.74 10.62 -45.40
N GLY A 33 7.64 11.80 -44.81
CA GLY A 33 8.62 12.30 -43.91
C GLY A 33 8.48 11.40 -42.67
N ALA A 34 9.48 10.55 -42.45
CA ALA A 34 9.69 9.93 -41.18
C ALA A 34 9.73 11.02 -40.10
N ALA A 35 8.56 11.43 -39.64
CA ALA A 35 8.48 12.02 -38.33
C ALA A 35 8.92 10.87 -37.41
N SER A 36 10.20 10.84 -37.12
CA SER A 36 10.69 10.26 -35.91
C SER A 36 9.88 10.95 -34.80
N THR A 37 8.71 10.44 -34.50
CA THR A 37 8.08 10.70 -33.23
C THR A 37 9.06 10.09 -32.25
N ALA A 38 9.99 10.94 -31.75
CA ALA A 38 10.57 10.67 -30.46
C ALA A 38 9.35 10.37 -29.58
N HIS A 39 9.14 9.11 -29.23
CA HIS A 39 8.18 8.78 -28.20
C HIS A 39 8.68 9.60 -27.00
N GLU A 40 7.96 10.67 -26.72
CA GLU A 40 8.21 11.45 -25.52
C GLU A 40 8.11 10.45 -24.38
N ALA A 41 9.23 10.19 -23.71
CA ALA A 41 9.29 9.16 -22.67
C ALA A 41 8.22 9.53 -21.63
N ILE A 42 7.35 8.58 -21.30
CA ILE A 42 6.34 8.78 -20.29
C ILE A 42 7.04 9.28 -19.01
N PRO A 43 6.62 10.43 -18.46
CA PRO A 43 7.29 10.97 -17.27
C PRO A 43 7.19 10.01 -16.10
N LEU A 44 8.22 9.95 -15.29
CA LEU A 44 8.19 9.17 -14.04
C LEU A 44 7.09 9.68 -13.11
N PRO A 45 6.58 8.83 -12.20
CA PRO A 45 5.64 9.25 -11.17
C PRO A 45 6.11 10.51 -10.44
N PRO A 46 5.21 11.42 -10.04
CA PRO A 46 5.59 12.68 -9.40
C PRO A 46 6.48 12.49 -8.18
N GLY A 47 7.66 13.11 -8.19
CA GLY A 47 8.64 13.00 -7.10
C GLY A 47 9.43 11.70 -7.07
N ALA A 48 9.25 10.83 -8.05
CA ALA A 48 10.07 9.63 -8.18
C ALA A 48 11.53 9.98 -8.54
N LEU A 49 12.45 9.16 -8.05
CA LEU A 49 13.89 9.29 -8.27
C LEU A 49 14.44 7.96 -8.79
N LEU A 50 15.17 8.00 -9.88
CA LEU A 50 15.86 6.82 -10.41
C LEU A 50 17.32 6.84 -9.96
N ASP A 51 17.69 5.86 -9.14
CA ASP A 51 19.07 5.61 -8.74
C ASP A 51 19.72 4.61 -9.70
N GLY A 52 20.94 4.90 -10.16
CA GLY A 52 21.75 3.90 -10.88
C GLY A 52 22.11 2.71 -9.98
N ALA A 53 22.46 1.59 -10.60
CA ALA A 53 23.00 0.41 -9.91
C ALA A 53 24.25 0.74 -9.08
N GLY A 54 24.55 -0.07 -8.07
CA GLY A 54 25.75 0.04 -7.25
C GLY A 54 25.66 1.03 -6.09
N LYS A 55 24.52 1.69 -5.86
CA LYS A 55 24.32 2.51 -4.66
C LYS A 55 24.29 1.61 -3.42
N GLN A 56 25.13 1.95 -2.44
CA GLN A 56 25.24 1.21 -1.20
C GLN A 56 23.99 1.42 -0.30
N PRO A 57 23.59 0.41 0.49
CA PRO A 57 22.58 0.58 1.53
C PRO A 57 23.09 1.60 2.56
N SER A 58 22.18 2.38 3.15
CA SER A 58 22.51 3.34 4.21
C SER A 58 22.61 2.71 5.60
N MET A 59 22.16 1.48 5.76
CA MET A 59 22.16 0.70 6.99
C MET A 59 22.42 -0.77 6.67
N GLU A 60 23.06 -1.48 7.61
CA GLU A 60 23.21 -2.92 7.54
C GLU A 60 21.82 -3.59 7.60
N PHE A 61 21.61 -4.54 6.72
CA PHE A 61 20.37 -5.30 6.62
C PHE A 61 20.61 -6.72 7.16
N VAL A 62 19.81 -7.10 8.15
CA VAL A 62 19.76 -8.46 8.68
C VAL A 62 18.48 -9.14 8.16
N PRO A 63 18.57 -10.13 7.26
CA PRO A 63 17.42 -10.71 6.58
C PRO A 63 16.38 -11.35 7.50
N HIS A 64 16.83 -12.00 8.55
CA HIS A 64 15.99 -12.82 9.44
C HIS A 64 16.33 -12.53 10.91
N GLY A 65 15.59 -11.63 11.49
CA GLY A 65 15.73 -11.30 12.89
C GLY A 65 15.07 -9.96 13.22
N LEU A 66 14.53 -9.88 14.39
CA LEU A 66 14.00 -8.65 14.96
C LEU A 66 14.86 -8.31 16.17
N ASP A 67 15.77 -7.35 16.00
CA ASP A 67 16.54 -6.78 17.10
C ASP A 67 15.68 -5.67 17.74
N TRP A 68 14.88 -6.09 18.72
CA TRP A 68 13.97 -5.21 19.45
C TRP A 68 13.61 -5.82 20.80
N GLU A 69 13.63 -5.00 21.83
CA GLU A 69 13.40 -5.43 23.21
C GLU A 69 11.96 -5.90 23.49
N GLY A 70 11.01 -5.50 22.66
CA GLY A 70 9.59 -5.77 22.85
C GLY A 70 8.80 -4.54 23.30
N SER A 71 7.48 -4.70 23.32
CA SER A 71 6.52 -3.68 23.75
C SER A 71 6.23 -3.75 25.25
N LEU A 72 5.36 -2.87 25.72
CA LEU A 72 4.84 -2.88 27.09
C LEU A 72 3.67 -3.89 27.22
N ARG A 73 3.65 -4.63 28.33
CA ARG A 73 2.49 -5.50 28.62
C ARG A 73 1.24 -4.68 28.92
N PRO A 74 0.05 -5.13 28.54
CA PRO A 74 -1.18 -4.55 29.05
C PRO A 74 -1.23 -4.61 30.56
N ARG A 75 -1.65 -3.52 31.20
CA ARG A 75 -1.88 -3.46 32.66
C ARG A 75 -3.27 -2.85 32.91
N PRO A 76 -4.29 -3.65 33.23
CA PRO A 76 -5.67 -3.17 33.32
C PRO A 76 -5.94 -2.16 34.45
N SER A 77 -5.03 -1.98 35.41
CA SER A 77 -5.33 -1.27 36.66
C SER A 77 -4.19 -0.38 37.18
N ALA A 78 -3.06 -0.26 36.50
CA ALA A 78 -2.00 0.63 36.95
C ALA A 78 -2.30 2.07 36.46
N PRO A 79 -2.28 3.07 37.36
CA PRO A 79 -2.24 4.46 36.90
C PRO A 79 -0.93 4.64 36.15
N ASP A 80 -1.04 4.91 34.84
CA ASP A 80 0.11 5.41 34.10
C ASP A 80 0.27 6.90 34.46
N ASP A 81 1.50 7.34 34.70
CA ASP A 81 1.81 8.76 34.93
C ASP A 81 1.61 9.61 33.65
N ASP A 82 1.26 8.95 32.55
CA ASP A 82 1.06 9.52 31.23
C ASP A 82 -0.43 9.83 30.97
N PRO A 83 -0.78 11.10 30.76
CA PRO A 83 -2.18 11.53 30.54
C PRO A 83 -2.68 11.28 29.09
N ALA A 84 -1.86 10.73 28.18
CA ALA A 84 -2.18 10.69 26.75
C ALA A 84 -3.45 9.90 26.46
N LEU A 85 -3.64 8.75 27.12
CA LEU A 85 -4.84 7.93 26.92
C LEU A 85 -6.11 8.66 27.41
N GLU A 86 -6.03 9.37 28.54
CA GLU A 86 -7.16 10.12 29.06
C GLU A 86 -7.53 11.28 28.14
N GLN A 87 -6.55 12.00 27.59
CA GLN A 87 -6.79 13.05 26.60
C GLN A 87 -7.49 12.53 25.34
N ILE A 88 -7.12 11.31 24.88
CA ILE A 88 -7.81 10.65 23.78
C ILE A 88 -9.25 10.33 24.14
N ARG A 89 -9.49 9.81 25.36
CA ARG A 89 -10.83 9.48 25.87
C ARG A 89 -11.70 10.73 26.03
N GLU A 90 -11.18 11.81 26.61
CA GLU A 90 -11.89 13.08 26.75
C GLU A 90 -12.26 13.69 25.40
N ARG A 91 -11.43 13.54 24.38
CA ARG A 91 -11.72 13.98 23.02
C ARG A 91 -12.81 13.13 22.34
N GLY A 92 -13.05 11.92 22.81
CA GLY A 92 -14.06 11.00 22.30
C GLY A 92 -13.76 10.41 20.91
N ARG A 93 -12.54 10.49 20.43
CA ARG A 93 -12.11 9.97 19.12
C ARG A 93 -10.62 9.61 19.12
N LEU A 94 -10.29 8.55 18.37
CA LEU A 94 -8.90 8.15 18.07
C LEU A 94 -8.47 8.77 16.73
N ILE A 95 -7.34 9.47 16.69
CA ILE A 95 -6.77 10.02 15.45
C ILE A 95 -5.71 9.05 14.93
N VAL A 96 -5.97 8.42 13.79
CA VAL A 96 -5.13 7.35 13.24
C VAL A 96 -4.50 7.77 11.92
N GLY A 97 -3.17 7.72 11.86
CA GLY A 97 -2.43 7.88 10.62
C GLY A 97 -2.46 6.59 9.79
N VAL A 98 -2.96 6.67 8.56
CA VAL A 98 -3.09 5.53 7.64
C VAL A 98 -2.67 5.88 6.23
N GLU A 99 -2.44 4.87 5.40
CA GLU A 99 -2.43 4.99 3.94
C GLU A 99 -3.88 5.03 3.42
N GLN A 100 -4.09 5.51 2.19
CA GLN A 100 -5.42 5.55 1.58
C GLN A 100 -5.48 4.92 0.18
N SER A 101 -4.37 4.39 -0.29
CA SER A 101 -4.25 3.77 -1.61
C SER A 101 -3.77 2.31 -1.58
N GLN A 102 -3.57 1.74 -0.40
CA GLN A 102 -3.00 0.41 -0.23
C GLN A 102 -4.12 -0.64 -0.16
N TYR A 103 -4.47 -1.20 -1.31
CA TYR A 103 -5.56 -2.19 -1.41
C TYR A 103 -5.34 -3.36 -0.45
N LEU A 104 -6.39 -3.90 0.13
CA LEU A 104 -6.47 -4.91 1.19
C LEU A 104 -6.04 -4.43 2.59
N LEU A 105 -5.11 -3.50 2.72
CA LEU A 105 -4.58 -3.02 4.01
C LEU A 105 -5.25 -1.74 4.49
N SER A 106 -5.11 -0.66 3.73
CA SER A 106 -5.86 0.57 3.98
C SER A 106 -6.05 1.35 2.67
N TYR A 107 -7.26 1.36 2.17
CA TYR A 107 -7.59 2.01 0.90
C TYR A 107 -8.96 2.66 0.95
N ARG A 108 -9.15 3.68 0.13
CA ARG A 108 -10.44 4.33 -0.03
C ARG A 108 -11.28 3.56 -1.06
N ASP A 109 -12.32 2.91 -0.58
CA ASP A 109 -13.34 2.29 -1.44
C ASP A 109 -14.12 3.40 -2.16
N MET A 110 -13.90 3.52 -3.47
CA MET A 110 -14.50 4.57 -4.29
C MET A 110 -16.02 4.42 -4.44
N VAL A 111 -16.55 3.22 -4.28
CA VAL A 111 -17.99 2.95 -4.38
C VAL A 111 -18.70 3.34 -3.09
N ARG A 112 -18.09 3.04 -1.95
CA ARG A 112 -18.66 3.32 -0.62
C ARG A 112 -18.21 4.66 -0.05
N GLY A 113 -17.15 5.28 -0.60
CA GLY A 113 -16.55 6.50 -0.10
C GLY A 113 -15.85 6.37 1.26
N GLN A 114 -15.63 5.16 1.74
CA GLN A 114 -15.07 4.85 3.05
C GLN A 114 -13.68 4.24 2.96
N LEU A 115 -12.89 4.42 4.01
CA LEU A 115 -11.65 3.66 4.17
C LEU A 115 -11.98 2.23 4.62
N ARG A 116 -11.28 1.25 4.01
CA ARG A 116 -11.43 -0.18 4.27
C ARG A 116 -10.07 -0.87 4.26
N GLY A 117 -10.02 -2.06 4.81
CA GLY A 117 -8.86 -2.94 4.82
C GLY A 117 -8.46 -3.37 6.22
N PHE A 118 -7.53 -4.31 6.29
CA PHE A 118 -7.08 -4.96 7.54
C PHE A 118 -6.64 -3.94 8.60
N GLU A 119 -5.85 -2.94 8.22
CA GLU A 119 -5.34 -1.91 9.13
C GLU A 119 -6.42 -0.91 9.57
N VAL A 120 -7.39 -0.64 8.71
CA VAL A 120 -8.55 0.19 9.04
C VAL A 120 -9.44 -0.52 10.08
N GLU A 121 -9.62 -1.83 9.95
CA GLU A 121 -10.37 -2.61 10.95
C GLU A 121 -9.63 -2.70 12.28
N LEU A 122 -8.31 -2.86 12.26
CA LEU A 122 -7.52 -2.80 13.49
C LEU A 122 -7.71 -1.47 14.22
N ALA A 123 -7.71 -0.34 13.49
CA ALA A 123 -7.99 0.96 14.08
C ALA A 123 -9.39 1.05 14.70
N ARG A 124 -10.39 0.47 14.04
CA ARG A 124 -11.76 0.40 14.55
C ARG A 124 -11.89 -0.48 15.79
N GLU A 125 -11.13 -1.57 15.86
CA GLU A 125 -11.11 -2.42 17.06
C GLU A 125 -10.46 -1.72 18.25
N ILE A 126 -9.44 -0.89 18.03
CA ILE A 126 -8.86 -0.05 19.08
C ILE A 126 -9.88 1.01 19.55
N ALA A 127 -10.58 1.65 18.63
CA ALA A 127 -11.63 2.62 18.98
C ALA A 127 -12.80 1.98 19.71
N ARG A 128 -13.20 0.76 19.33
CA ARG A 128 -14.23 -0.02 20.04
C ARG A 128 -13.86 -0.23 21.52
N ASP A 129 -12.62 -0.59 21.79
CA ASP A 129 -12.15 -0.80 23.16
C ASP A 129 -12.03 0.49 23.97
N LEU A 130 -11.78 1.63 23.29
CA LEU A 130 -11.66 2.94 23.93
C LEU A 130 -13.01 3.61 24.23
N PHE A 131 -13.98 3.47 23.28
CA PHE A 131 -15.19 4.29 23.25
C PHE A 131 -16.48 3.47 23.16
N ASP A 132 -16.40 2.13 23.11
CA ASP A 132 -17.52 1.24 22.76
C ASP A 132 -18.16 1.57 21.39
N ASP A 133 -17.42 2.30 20.53
CA ASP A 133 -17.81 2.73 19.20
C ASP A 133 -16.66 2.57 18.18
N PRO A 134 -16.73 1.63 17.24
CA PRO A 134 -15.70 1.44 16.21
C PRO A 134 -15.61 2.59 15.19
N GLU A 135 -16.63 3.46 15.11
CA GLU A 135 -16.61 4.60 14.21
C GLU A 135 -16.06 5.89 14.89
N ALA A 136 -15.68 5.82 16.17
CA ALA A 136 -15.03 6.92 16.87
C ALA A 136 -13.55 7.07 16.46
N VAL A 137 -13.27 7.03 15.15
CA VAL A 137 -11.95 7.17 14.54
C VAL A 137 -11.93 8.34 13.57
N ASP A 138 -10.84 9.12 13.62
CA ASP A 138 -10.51 10.15 12.64
C ASP A 138 -9.27 9.72 11.85
N PHE A 139 -9.47 9.27 10.62
CA PHE A 139 -8.39 8.79 9.77
C PHE A 139 -7.68 9.96 9.06
N ARG A 140 -6.36 10.01 9.19
CA ARG A 140 -5.50 10.98 8.49
C ARG A 140 -4.54 10.30 7.55
N PHE A 141 -4.39 10.85 6.35
CA PHE A 141 -3.37 10.37 5.44
C PHE A 141 -1.97 10.68 6.00
N VAL A 142 -1.12 9.66 6.01
CA VAL A 142 0.29 9.75 6.44
C VAL A 142 1.16 9.02 5.43
N ASP A 143 2.15 9.67 4.85
CA ASP A 143 3.12 9.02 3.97
C ASP A 143 4.23 8.28 4.75
N SER A 144 5.01 7.45 4.06
CA SER A 144 6.08 6.65 4.69
C SER A 144 7.16 7.50 5.35
N ALA A 145 7.39 8.72 4.87
CA ALA A 145 8.47 9.57 5.33
C ALA A 145 8.11 10.33 6.61
N SER A 146 6.84 10.72 6.77
CA SER A 146 6.38 11.62 7.83
C SER A 146 5.83 10.92 9.07
N ARG A 147 5.75 9.58 9.08
CA ARG A 147 5.14 8.80 10.18
C ARG A 147 5.61 9.19 11.59
N ALA A 148 6.92 9.18 11.79
CA ALA A 148 7.50 9.48 13.10
C ALA A 148 7.37 10.97 13.47
N GLU A 149 7.43 11.86 12.49
CA GLU A 149 7.28 13.30 12.73
C GLU A 149 5.86 13.66 13.14
N LEU A 150 4.85 13.14 12.43
CA LEU A 150 3.44 13.43 12.74
C LEU A 150 3.00 12.85 14.10
N LEU A 151 3.58 11.71 14.51
CA LEU A 151 3.44 11.19 15.87
C LEU A 151 4.05 12.15 16.90
N ARG A 152 5.30 12.56 16.70
CA ARG A 152 6.01 13.48 17.60
C ARG A 152 5.33 14.86 17.73
N GLU A 153 4.69 15.32 16.66
CA GLU A 153 3.94 16.59 16.65
C GLU A 153 2.52 16.48 17.22
N GLY A 154 2.09 15.30 17.64
CA GLY A 154 0.72 15.08 18.13
C GLY A 154 -0.36 15.29 17.06
N ARG A 155 -0.01 15.18 15.79
CA ARG A 155 -0.95 15.32 14.67
C ARG A 155 -1.80 14.08 14.49
N VAL A 156 -1.33 12.95 14.94
CA VAL A 156 -2.00 11.67 15.05
C VAL A 156 -1.65 11.03 16.39
N ASP A 157 -2.57 10.28 16.96
CA ASP A 157 -2.34 9.56 18.22
C ASP A 157 -1.56 8.28 17.98
N ILE A 158 -1.88 7.60 16.89
CA ILE A 158 -1.21 6.35 16.47
C ILE A 158 -1.08 6.32 14.94
N VAL A 159 -0.15 5.50 14.47
CA VAL A 159 0.03 5.20 13.03
C VAL A 159 -0.13 3.70 12.80
N ILE A 160 -1.06 3.31 11.94
CA ILE A 160 -1.25 1.94 11.46
C ILE A 160 -1.08 1.97 9.95
N ARG A 161 0.15 1.70 9.49
CA ARG A 161 0.52 1.86 8.10
C ARG A 161 1.76 1.03 7.76
N THR A 162 1.61 -0.29 7.73
CA THR A 162 2.68 -1.24 7.36
C THR A 162 4.05 -0.82 7.94
N MET A 163 4.05 -0.44 9.22
CA MET A 163 5.23 0.11 9.86
C MET A 163 6.05 -1.01 10.50
N SER A 164 7.08 -1.47 9.78
CA SER A 164 8.01 -2.49 10.29
C SER A 164 8.79 -1.96 11.48
N ILE A 165 8.91 -2.79 12.49
CA ILE A 165 9.76 -2.52 13.64
C ILE A 165 11.23 -2.57 13.20
N THR A 166 12.00 -1.53 13.54
CA THR A 166 13.45 -1.48 13.39
C THR A 166 14.06 -0.74 14.55
N PRO A 167 15.33 -1.00 14.93
CA PRO A 167 16.00 -0.25 16.00
C PRO A 167 16.01 1.27 15.74
N GLU A 168 16.25 1.69 14.49
CA GLU A 168 16.21 3.12 14.15
C GLU A 168 14.84 3.75 14.39
N ARG A 169 13.76 3.05 14.07
CA ARG A 169 12.39 3.56 14.29
C ARG A 169 12.03 3.51 15.76
N ALA A 170 12.42 2.45 16.47
CA ALA A 170 12.19 2.30 17.92
C ALA A 170 12.85 3.40 18.75
N SER A 171 13.91 4.05 18.23
CA SER A 171 14.49 5.23 18.86
C SER A 171 13.67 6.52 18.67
N LYS A 172 12.65 6.51 17.81
CA LYS A 172 11.86 7.70 17.45
C LYS A 172 10.39 7.58 17.83
N VAL A 173 9.89 6.36 17.93
CA VAL A 173 8.49 6.03 18.26
C VAL A 173 8.44 4.79 19.14
N ALA A 174 7.43 4.70 19.99
CA ALA A 174 7.07 3.46 20.65
C ALA A 174 6.29 2.55 19.69
N PHE A 175 6.41 1.24 19.88
CA PHE A 175 5.69 0.25 19.08
C PHE A 175 4.80 -0.62 19.95
N SER A 176 3.63 -0.96 19.45
CA SER A 176 2.83 -2.06 19.98
C SER A 176 3.54 -3.40 19.78
N THR A 177 3.05 -4.48 20.42
CA THR A 177 3.35 -5.83 19.94
C THR A 177 2.93 -5.98 18.48
N PRO A 178 3.61 -6.79 17.66
CA PRO A 178 3.27 -6.90 16.23
C PRO A 178 1.84 -7.37 16.00
N TYR A 179 1.17 -6.76 15.02
CA TYR A 179 -0.16 -7.19 14.59
C TYR A 179 -0.14 -8.06 13.33
N LEU A 180 0.92 -7.98 12.52
CA LEU A 180 1.08 -8.76 11.30
C LEU A 180 2.57 -9.11 11.08
N LYS A 181 2.83 -10.32 10.58
CA LYS A 181 4.14 -10.76 10.06
C LYS A 181 4.04 -10.86 8.56
N SER A 182 4.99 -10.30 7.84
CA SER A 182 5.03 -10.26 6.38
C SER A 182 6.40 -10.70 5.87
N GLN A 183 6.43 -11.27 4.66
CA GLN A 183 7.66 -11.67 3.98
C GLN A 183 7.95 -10.70 2.84
N VAL A 184 9.17 -10.22 2.75
CA VAL A 184 9.60 -9.44 1.59
C VAL A 184 9.74 -10.36 0.39
N ARG A 185 9.11 -10.01 -0.73
CA ARG A 185 9.12 -10.77 -1.97
C ARG A 185 9.28 -9.86 -3.18
N VAL A 186 9.38 -10.47 -4.34
CA VAL A 186 9.41 -9.79 -5.64
C VAL A 186 8.06 -9.98 -6.31
N LEU A 187 7.51 -8.91 -6.87
CA LEU A 187 6.41 -8.94 -7.83
C LEU A 187 6.94 -8.48 -9.18
N ALA A 188 6.64 -9.22 -10.23
CA ALA A 188 7.02 -8.85 -11.59
C ALA A 188 5.89 -9.17 -12.58
N PRO A 189 5.78 -8.44 -13.72
CA PRO A 189 4.91 -8.83 -14.82
C PRO A 189 5.32 -10.21 -15.37
N ILE A 190 4.33 -11.05 -15.66
CA ILE A 190 4.52 -12.44 -16.09
C ILE A 190 5.35 -12.55 -17.38
N ASP A 191 5.24 -11.56 -18.26
CA ASP A 191 5.91 -11.50 -19.55
C ASP A 191 7.35 -10.96 -19.51
N ARG A 192 7.86 -10.53 -18.33
CA ARG A 192 9.21 -9.97 -18.18
C ARG A 192 10.32 -10.99 -18.04
N GLY A 193 9.98 -12.27 -17.87
CA GLY A 193 10.95 -13.35 -17.71
C GLY A 193 11.77 -13.24 -16.43
N ILE A 194 11.20 -12.66 -15.36
CA ILE A 194 11.78 -12.59 -14.03
C ILE A 194 11.15 -13.69 -13.19
N ALA A 195 11.92 -14.71 -12.86
CA ALA A 195 11.49 -15.87 -12.08
C ALA A 195 12.22 -16.00 -10.73
N SER A 196 13.32 -15.28 -10.56
CA SER A 196 14.16 -15.30 -9.36
C SER A 196 14.93 -14.00 -9.18
N MET A 197 15.65 -13.85 -8.06
CA MET A 197 16.57 -12.74 -7.82
C MET A 197 17.72 -12.68 -8.83
N ASP A 198 18.10 -13.80 -9.42
CA ASP A 198 19.19 -13.88 -10.39
C ASP A 198 18.84 -13.20 -11.72
N ASP A 199 17.55 -12.96 -11.98
CA ASP A 199 17.07 -12.28 -13.19
C ASP A 199 16.99 -10.74 -13.02
N LEU A 200 17.27 -10.21 -11.83
CA LEU A 200 17.16 -8.79 -11.53
C LEU A 200 18.35 -7.91 -11.95
N PRO A 201 19.59 -8.41 -12.13
CA PRO A 201 20.68 -7.57 -12.63
C PRO A 201 20.27 -6.77 -13.87
N GLU A 202 20.57 -5.46 -13.88
CA GLU A 202 20.21 -4.49 -14.92
C GLU A 202 18.71 -4.22 -15.10
N ARG A 203 17.83 -4.93 -14.36
CA ARG A 203 16.39 -4.66 -14.30
C ARG A 203 16.10 -3.56 -13.30
N THR A 204 15.23 -2.63 -13.65
CA THR A 204 14.82 -1.55 -12.74
C THR A 204 13.84 -2.09 -11.69
N VAL A 205 14.24 -1.99 -10.42
CA VAL A 205 13.40 -2.40 -9.28
C VAL A 205 12.75 -1.18 -8.64
N CYS A 206 11.42 -1.19 -8.48
CA CYS A 206 10.71 -0.12 -7.78
C CYS A 206 10.55 -0.43 -6.29
N VAL A 207 10.76 0.60 -5.47
CA VAL A 207 10.46 0.59 -4.03
C VAL A 207 9.95 1.95 -3.57
N VAL A 208 9.21 1.99 -2.47
CA VAL A 208 8.84 3.26 -1.85
C VAL A 208 10.01 3.81 -1.04
N ASP A 209 10.30 5.08 -1.27
CA ASP A 209 11.39 5.80 -0.59
C ASP A 209 11.17 5.83 0.93
N ARG A 210 12.27 5.91 1.70
CA ARG A 210 12.27 5.94 3.17
C ARG A 210 11.56 4.74 3.83
N THR A 211 11.51 3.61 3.12
CA THR A 211 11.13 2.32 3.70
C THR A 211 12.38 1.47 3.98
N THR A 212 12.23 0.44 4.79
CA THR A 212 13.28 -0.59 5.02
C THR A 212 13.70 -1.27 3.73
N LEU A 213 12.75 -1.37 2.79
CA LEU A 213 12.90 -2.10 1.54
C LEU A 213 13.95 -1.48 0.60
N LEU A 214 14.19 -0.16 0.68
CA LEU A 214 15.27 0.47 -0.09
C LEU A 214 16.64 -0.10 0.28
N ASN A 215 16.91 -0.34 1.57
CA ASN A 215 18.17 -0.95 1.99
C ASN A 215 18.22 -2.43 1.61
N ILE A 216 17.10 -3.15 1.71
CA ILE A 216 16.99 -4.55 1.29
C ILE A 216 17.34 -4.69 -0.20
N VAL A 217 16.73 -3.88 -1.07
CA VAL A 217 17.02 -3.91 -2.51
C VAL A 217 18.48 -3.59 -2.80
N ARG A 218 19.04 -2.55 -2.19
CA ARG A 218 20.45 -2.20 -2.39
C ARG A 218 21.42 -3.27 -1.91
N THR A 219 21.03 -4.07 -0.92
CA THR A 219 21.84 -5.19 -0.41
C THR A 219 21.69 -6.42 -1.29
N LEU A 220 20.46 -6.81 -1.65
CA LEU A 220 20.20 -8.09 -2.31
C LEU A 220 20.23 -8.00 -3.86
N ALA A 221 19.96 -6.82 -4.43
CA ALA A 221 19.99 -6.55 -5.86
C ALA A 221 20.92 -5.36 -6.21
N PRO A 222 22.23 -5.42 -5.86
CA PRO A 222 23.16 -4.29 -6.00
C PRO A 222 23.39 -3.88 -7.46
N HIS A 223 23.14 -4.77 -8.41
CA HIS A 223 23.31 -4.51 -9.84
C HIS A 223 22.03 -4.00 -10.53
N SER A 224 20.95 -3.81 -9.79
CA SER A 224 19.68 -3.27 -10.29
C SER A 224 19.62 -1.75 -10.10
N PRO A 225 19.25 -0.98 -11.13
CA PRO A 225 18.76 0.38 -10.94
C PRO A 225 17.53 0.38 -10.02
N VAL A 226 17.38 1.41 -9.19
CA VAL A 226 16.29 1.49 -8.23
C VAL A 226 15.42 2.71 -8.49
N LEU A 227 14.16 2.50 -8.89
CA LEU A 227 13.14 3.53 -8.97
C LEU A 227 12.53 3.72 -7.57
N ARG A 228 12.75 4.89 -6.98
CA ARG A 228 12.18 5.26 -5.68
C ARG A 228 10.95 6.12 -5.90
N THR A 229 9.82 5.69 -5.39
CA THR A 229 8.54 6.40 -5.50
C THR A 229 8.04 6.87 -4.14
N ARG A 230 6.95 7.64 -4.11
CA ARG A 230 6.33 8.12 -2.88
C ARG A 230 5.30 7.15 -2.32
N SER A 231 4.67 6.36 -3.18
CA SER A 231 3.64 5.39 -2.80
C SER A 231 3.80 4.06 -3.53
N TRP A 232 3.18 3.03 -3.01
CA TRP A 232 3.14 1.72 -3.65
C TRP A 232 2.29 1.72 -4.93
N SER A 233 1.26 2.57 -4.99
CA SER A 233 0.48 2.77 -6.22
C SER A 233 1.33 3.37 -7.34
N ASP A 234 2.28 4.25 -7.01
CA ASP A 234 3.24 4.79 -7.99
C ASP A 234 4.17 3.68 -8.52
N CYS A 235 4.60 2.73 -7.68
CA CYS A 235 5.37 1.58 -8.13
C CYS A 235 4.57 0.69 -9.07
N LEU A 236 3.31 0.39 -8.74
CA LEU A 236 2.44 -0.41 -9.60
C LEU A 236 2.24 0.28 -10.96
N MET A 237 1.92 1.57 -10.94
CA MET A 237 1.77 2.37 -12.17
C MET A 237 3.07 2.38 -12.99
N ALA A 238 4.23 2.59 -12.37
CA ALA A 238 5.51 2.58 -13.06
C ALA A 238 5.81 1.23 -13.72
N THR A 239 5.44 0.12 -13.07
CA THR A 239 5.59 -1.23 -13.64
C THR A 239 4.65 -1.44 -14.82
N GLN A 240 3.39 -0.99 -14.73
CA GLN A 240 2.42 -1.03 -15.83
C GLN A 240 2.85 -0.17 -17.03
N GLN A 241 3.57 0.93 -16.78
CA GLN A 241 4.10 1.82 -17.81
C GLN A 241 5.50 1.42 -18.29
N PHE A 242 6.01 0.26 -17.90
CA PHE A 242 7.34 -0.24 -18.27
C PHE A 242 8.51 0.64 -17.82
N GLN A 243 8.32 1.42 -16.78
CA GLN A 243 9.34 2.25 -16.13
C GLN A 243 10.08 1.50 -15.02
N ALA A 244 9.49 0.39 -14.53
CA ALA A 244 10.12 -0.58 -13.66
C ALA A 244 9.83 -1.99 -14.16
N ASP A 245 10.76 -2.91 -13.92
CA ASP A 245 10.65 -4.32 -14.32
C ASP A 245 10.11 -5.20 -13.19
N ALA A 246 10.33 -4.81 -11.94
CA ALA A 246 9.88 -5.51 -10.76
C ALA A 246 9.63 -4.56 -9.58
N ILE A 247 8.86 -5.03 -8.60
CA ILE A 247 8.63 -4.36 -7.32
C ILE A 247 9.13 -5.29 -6.21
N ILE A 248 9.89 -4.77 -5.26
CA ILE A 248 10.23 -5.51 -4.04
C ILE A 248 9.49 -4.86 -2.89
N ALA A 249 8.60 -5.65 -2.28
CA ALA A 249 7.79 -5.21 -1.15
C ALA A 249 7.37 -6.38 -0.26
N ASP A 250 6.70 -6.07 0.83
CA ASP A 250 6.11 -7.05 1.71
C ASP A 250 4.92 -7.76 1.03
N ASP A 251 4.79 -9.05 1.21
CA ASP A 251 3.79 -9.90 0.54
C ASP A 251 2.35 -9.41 0.76
N ALA A 252 2.02 -8.87 1.93
CA ALA A 252 0.71 -8.26 2.18
C ALA A 252 0.44 -7.03 1.28
N ILE A 253 1.48 -6.25 0.96
CA ILE A 253 1.41 -5.13 0.02
C ILE A 253 1.29 -5.65 -1.41
N LEU A 254 2.13 -6.61 -1.76
CA LEU A 254 2.15 -7.21 -3.10
C LEU A 254 0.84 -7.91 -3.44
N ALA A 255 0.19 -8.56 -2.47
CA ALA A 255 -1.13 -9.15 -2.65
C ALA A 255 -2.18 -8.12 -3.10
N GLY A 256 -2.15 -6.92 -2.51
CA GLY A 256 -3.00 -5.83 -2.94
C GLY A 256 -2.70 -5.33 -4.36
N MET A 257 -1.43 -5.38 -4.79
CA MET A 257 -1.04 -5.04 -6.16
C MET A 257 -1.46 -6.12 -7.16
N LEU A 258 -1.20 -7.39 -6.85
CA LEU A 258 -1.62 -8.54 -7.65
C LEU A 258 -3.13 -8.55 -7.90
N ALA A 259 -3.93 -8.23 -6.88
CA ALA A 259 -5.38 -8.12 -7.01
C ALA A 259 -5.82 -6.96 -7.93
N GLN A 260 -4.99 -5.94 -8.12
CA GLN A 260 -5.25 -4.81 -9.03
C GLN A 260 -4.69 -5.06 -10.43
N ASP A 261 -3.65 -5.89 -10.57
CA ASP A 261 -3.01 -6.22 -11.84
C ASP A 261 -2.74 -7.73 -11.96
N PRO A 262 -3.69 -8.49 -12.52
CA PRO A 262 -3.55 -9.94 -12.72
C PRO A 262 -2.47 -10.35 -13.74
N HIS A 263 -1.84 -9.39 -14.43
CA HIS A 263 -0.72 -9.67 -15.33
C HIS A 263 0.63 -9.71 -14.62
N THR A 264 0.64 -9.60 -13.29
CA THR A 264 1.81 -9.75 -12.45
C THR A 264 1.77 -11.06 -11.68
N ASP A 265 2.93 -11.47 -11.13
CA ASP A 265 3.05 -12.62 -10.23
C ASP A 265 3.99 -12.29 -9.08
N ILE A 266 3.76 -12.92 -7.93
CA ILE A 266 4.62 -12.80 -6.75
C ILE A 266 5.54 -14.01 -6.71
N LEU A 267 6.86 -13.77 -6.78
CA LEU A 267 7.84 -14.85 -6.75
C LEU A 267 7.81 -15.58 -5.40
N PRO A 268 8.05 -16.91 -5.40
CA PRO A 268 7.88 -17.74 -4.22
C PRO A 268 8.92 -17.49 -3.11
N ASP A 269 10.10 -16.98 -3.45
CA ASP A 269 11.20 -16.82 -2.51
C ASP A 269 10.97 -15.63 -1.56
N ALA A 270 11.11 -15.90 -0.27
CA ALA A 270 11.08 -14.89 0.76
C ALA A 270 12.48 -14.33 1.00
N LEU A 271 12.65 -13.03 0.80
CA LEU A 271 13.95 -12.34 0.91
C LEU A 271 14.25 -11.91 2.35
N ALA A 272 13.21 -11.62 3.12
CA ALA A 272 13.30 -11.15 4.50
C ALA A 272 11.97 -11.30 5.22
N THR A 273 12.02 -11.24 6.55
CA THR A 273 10.82 -11.17 7.40
C THR A 273 10.69 -9.78 8.00
N GLN A 274 9.47 -9.24 7.99
CA GLN A 274 9.12 -7.98 8.65
C GLN A 274 7.96 -8.18 9.61
N TYR A 275 7.95 -7.39 10.69
CA TYR A 275 6.89 -7.37 11.68
C TYR A 275 6.28 -5.98 11.72
N TYR A 276 4.98 -5.88 11.38
CA TYR A 276 4.26 -4.62 11.44
C TYR A 276 3.69 -4.40 12.83
N ALA A 277 3.91 -3.21 13.34
CA ALA A 277 3.36 -2.77 14.62
C ALA A 277 2.72 -1.38 14.50
N VAL A 278 1.87 -1.05 15.45
CA VAL A 278 1.30 0.29 15.59
C VAL A 278 2.38 1.21 16.12
N GLY A 279 2.64 2.30 15.40
CA GLY A 279 3.52 3.38 15.86
C GLY A 279 2.77 4.32 16.78
N ILE A 280 3.39 4.67 17.90
CA ILE A 280 2.82 5.49 18.97
C ILE A 280 3.88 6.52 19.37
N PRO A 281 3.55 7.75 19.81
CA PRO A 281 4.55 8.67 20.30
C PRO A 281 5.35 8.07 21.46
N LEU A 282 6.63 8.42 21.56
CA LEU A 282 7.42 8.08 22.75
C LEU A 282 6.76 8.65 24.02
N GLU A 283 6.94 7.98 25.15
CA GLU A 283 6.41 8.38 26.45
C GLU A 283 4.87 8.32 26.57
N HIS A 284 4.15 7.77 25.57
CA HIS A 284 2.72 7.50 25.65
C HIS A 284 2.46 6.02 26.03
N ASP A 285 3.00 5.61 27.16
CA ASP A 285 2.97 4.22 27.64
C ASP A 285 1.55 3.70 27.87
N SER A 286 0.64 4.57 28.33
CA SER A 286 -0.78 4.27 28.52
C SER A 286 -1.46 3.87 27.19
N VAL A 287 -1.12 4.57 26.11
CA VAL A 287 -1.63 4.28 24.75
C VAL A 287 -1.04 2.97 24.24
N VAL A 288 0.27 2.72 24.45
CA VAL A 288 0.92 1.46 24.06
C VAL A 288 0.21 0.27 24.72
N ARG A 289 -0.03 0.34 26.04
CA ARG A 289 -0.69 -0.71 26.81
C ARG A 289 -2.13 -0.95 26.34
N GLN A 290 -2.87 0.11 26.06
CA GLN A 290 -4.23 0.01 25.52
C GLN A 290 -4.25 -0.67 24.15
N VAL A 291 -3.38 -0.26 23.23
CA VAL A 291 -3.27 -0.88 21.89
C VAL A 291 -2.89 -2.36 22.02
N ASN A 292 -1.97 -2.68 22.90
CA ASN A 292 -1.57 -4.08 23.17
C ASN A 292 -2.69 -4.89 23.77
N ALA A 293 -3.50 -4.33 24.67
CA ALA A 293 -4.70 -5.00 25.21
C ALA A 293 -5.70 -5.32 24.09
N THR A 294 -5.91 -4.39 23.16
CA THR A 294 -6.76 -4.65 21.97
C THR A 294 -6.19 -5.75 21.10
N ILE A 295 -4.87 -5.74 20.82
CA ILE A 295 -4.23 -6.78 20.02
C ILE A 295 -4.36 -8.15 20.69
N GLU A 296 -4.18 -8.25 22.01
CA GLU A 296 -4.41 -9.50 22.75
C GLU A 296 -5.87 -9.97 22.67
N ARG A 297 -6.83 -9.06 22.85
CA ARG A 297 -8.25 -9.37 22.76
C ARG A 297 -8.62 -9.93 21.40
N ILE A 298 -8.31 -9.20 20.31
CA ILE A 298 -8.69 -9.62 18.95
C ILE A 298 -8.04 -10.95 18.53
N ARG A 299 -6.89 -11.29 19.12
CA ARG A 299 -6.26 -12.60 18.92
C ARG A 299 -6.99 -13.70 19.66
N SER A 300 -7.39 -13.43 20.89
CA SER A 300 -8.02 -14.43 21.78
C SER A 300 -9.48 -14.71 21.39
N ASP A 301 -10.23 -13.72 20.90
CA ASP A 301 -11.64 -13.83 20.54
C ASP A 301 -11.89 -14.21 19.07
N GLY A 302 -10.82 -14.40 18.28
CA GLY A 302 -10.89 -14.78 16.87
C GLY A 302 -11.14 -13.62 15.91
N THR A 303 -11.24 -12.39 16.39
CA THR A 303 -11.43 -11.19 15.54
C THR A 303 -10.28 -11.01 14.57
N TRP A 304 -9.02 -11.17 15.03
CA TRP A 304 -7.85 -11.10 14.14
C TRP A 304 -7.96 -12.08 12.97
N HIS A 305 -8.38 -13.30 13.24
CA HIS A 305 -8.52 -14.32 12.19
C HIS A 305 -9.64 -13.99 11.21
N ARG A 306 -10.77 -13.43 11.67
CA ARG A 306 -11.83 -12.94 10.75
C ARG A 306 -11.34 -11.83 9.86
N MET A 307 -10.63 -10.83 10.42
CA MET A 307 -10.01 -9.73 9.65
C MET A 307 -9.03 -10.29 8.61
N PHE A 308 -8.18 -11.26 8.99
CA PHE A 308 -7.24 -11.89 8.07
C PHE A 308 -7.97 -12.63 6.95
N GLN A 309 -8.99 -13.41 7.26
CA GLN A 309 -9.80 -14.14 6.26
C GLN A 309 -10.53 -13.19 5.30
N GLU A 310 -11.00 -12.06 5.77
CA GLU A 310 -11.69 -11.08 4.92
C GLU A 310 -10.72 -10.36 3.97
N TRP A 311 -9.52 -10.02 4.44
CA TRP A 311 -8.64 -9.13 3.70
C TRP A 311 -7.43 -9.80 3.08
N LEU A 312 -6.85 -10.82 3.70
CA LEU A 312 -5.53 -11.37 3.36
C LEU A 312 -5.55 -12.88 3.08
N SER A 313 -6.70 -13.55 3.03
CA SER A 313 -6.80 -14.99 2.82
C SER A 313 -6.16 -15.47 1.50
N ASP A 314 -6.24 -14.64 0.46
CA ASP A 314 -5.70 -14.96 -0.87
C ASP A 314 -4.23 -14.51 -1.04
N SER A 315 -3.63 -13.99 0.03
CA SER A 315 -2.23 -13.57 0.03
C SER A 315 -1.29 -14.71 0.43
N THR A 316 0.00 -14.51 0.16
CA THR A 316 1.07 -15.41 0.67
C THR A 316 1.49 -15.08 2.12
N THR A 317 0.83 -14.10 2.74
CA THR A 317 1.11 -13.67 4.11
C THR A 317 0.78 -14.79 5.10
N ASP A 318 1.56 -14.89 6.17
CA ASP A 318 1.38 -15.89 7.23
C ASP A 318 -0.04 -15.79 7.84
N PRO A 319 -0.87 -16.85 7.77
CA PRO A 319 -2.26 -16.80 8.24
C PRO A 319 -2.40 -16.84 9.78
N TYR A 320 -1.30 -16.77 10.49
CA TYR A 320 -1.29 -16.77 11.95
C TYR A 320 -0.84 -15.41 12.48
N PRO A 321 -1.45 -14.92 13.57
CA PRO A 321 -0.98 -13.70 14.21
C PRO A 321 0.45 -13.92 14.72
N PRO A 322 1.34 -12.92 14.57
CA PRO A 322 2.71 -13.03 15.06
C PRO A 322 2.74 -13.22 16.58
N PRO A 323 3.80 -13.77 17.17
CA PRO A 323 3.89 -13.91 18.62
C PRO A 323 3.78 -12.55 19.30
N LEU A 324 3.21 -12.54 20.51
CA LEU A 324 3.25 -11.36 21.37
C LEU A 324 4.69 -11.14 21.83
N MET A 325 5.17 -9.92 21.68
CA MET A 325 6.56 -9.54 21.97
C MET A 325 6.57 -8.43 23.01
N TYR A 326 6.85 -8.78 24.25
CA TYR A 326 6.90 -7.86 25.37
C TYR A 326 8.27 -7.85 26.01
N ARG A 327 8.74 -6.64 26.35
CA ARG A 327 9.96 -6.47 27.14
C ARG A 327 9.74 -6.86 28.59
N GLU A 328 10.79 -7.22 29.28
CA GLU A 328 10.77 -7.35 30.74
C GLU A 328 10.62 -5.97 31.36
N GLU A 329 9.67 -5.83 32.27
CA GLU A 329 9.46 -4.62 33.04
C GLU A 329 9.86 -4.89 34.49
N PRO A 330 10.53 -3.92 35.18
CA PRO A 330 10.84 -4.08 36.59
C PRO A 330 9.57 -4.43 37.39
N ASN A 331 9.65 -5.41 38.27
CA ASN A 331 8.55 -5.71 39.17
C ASN A 331 8.35 -4.53 40.11
N GLU A 332 7.16 -3.94 40.16
CA GLU A 332 6.78 -2.84 41.06
C GLU A 332 6.72 -3.25 42.56
N HIS A 333 7.30 -4.40 42.89
CA HIS A 333 7.27 -4.98 44.25
C HIS A 333 8.67 -5.25 44.84
N GLU A 334 9.72 -4.57 44.33
CA GLU A 334 11.02 -4.53 45.08
C GLU A 334 11.28 -3.19 45.73
#